data_d401285bf8948b29c69715ea5cfcf928
#
_entry.id   d401285bf8948b29c69715ea5cfcf928
#
_cell.length_a   1.000
_cell.length_b   1.000
_cell.length_c   1.000
_cell.angle_alpha   90.00
_cell.angle_beta   90.00
_cell.angle_gamma   90.00
#
_symmetry.space_group_name_H-M   'P 1'
#
loop_
_entity.id
_entity.type
_entity.pdbx_description
1 polymer ?
#
loop_
_entity_poly.entity_id
_entity_poly.type
_entity_poly.pdbx_seq_one_letter_code
_entity_poly.pdbx_strand_id
1 'polypeptide(L)' 'MDLYELKRGDRVRTTDGALVEVLNETEDGKWILVRYLEIQEDPSLIGTEDLCAESELESLVEAKPAAE' A
#
# COMPACT_ATOMS: atom_id res chain seq x y z
N MET A 1 -5.82 7.53 -5.90
CA MET A 1 -6.61 6.30 -5.56
C MET A 1 -7.37 6.54 -4.27
N ASP A 2 -8.64 6.18 -4.24
CA ASP A 2 -9.45 6.33 -3.03
C ASP A 2 -9.03 5.29 -1.98
N LEU A 3 -8.53 5.76 -0.84
CA LEU A 3 -8.03 4.88 0.20
C LEU A 3 -9.12 4.00 0.82
N TYR A 4 -10.38 4.45 0.79
CA TYR A 4 -11.48 3.65 1.31
C TYR A 4 -11.76 2.38 0.49
N GLU A 5 -11.25 2.31 -0.72
CA GLU A 5 -11.39 1.12 -1.56
C GLU A 5 -10.38 0.04 -1.24
N LEU A 6 -9.35 0.38 -0.46
CA LEU A 6 -8.28 -0.54 -0.14
C LEU A 6 -8.58 -1.34 1.12
N LYS A 7 -8.29 -2.63 1.07
CA LYS A 7 -8.50 -3.56 2.16
C LYS A 7 -7.17 -4.13 2.64
N ARG A 8 -7.14 -4.56 3.89
CA ARG A 8 -5.98 -5.23 4.45
C ARG A 8 -5.55 -6.39 3.56
N GLY A 9 -4.29 -6.43 3.21
CA GLY A 9 -3.70 -7.46 2.36
C GLY A 9 -3.63 -7.10 0.89
N ASP A 10 -4.28 -6.01 0.47
CA ASP A 10 -4.17 -5.55 -0.91
C ASP A 10 -2.75 -5.08 -1.21
N ARG A 11 -2.29 -5.31 -2.43
CA ARG A 11 -0.99 -4.85 -2.90
C ARG A 11 -1.17 -3.72 -3.88
N VAL A 12 -0.44 -2.64 -3.64
CA VAL A 12 -0.61 -1.38 -4.36
C VAL A 12 0.73 -0.87 -4.84
N ARG A 13 0.76 -0.31 -6.05
CA ARG A 13 1.94 0.35 -6.60
C ARG A 13 1.93 1.81 -6.19
N THR A 14 3.06 2.30 -5.69
CA THR A 14 3.21 3.71 -5.35
C THR A 14 3.63 4.51 -6.57
N THR A 15 3.50 5.84 -6.50
CA THR A 15 3.86 6.74 -7.60
C THR A 15 5.36 6.74 -7.89
N ASP A 16 6.19 6.35 -6.95
CA ASP A 16 7.64 6.23 -7.13
C ASP A 16 8.08 4.81 -7.52
N GLY A 17 7.13 3.93 -7.81
CA GLY A 17 7.42 2.60 -8.33
C GLY A 17 7.61 1.51 -7.30
N ALA A 18 7.37 1.80 -6.03
CA ALA A 18 7.43 0.77 -4.99
C ALA A 18 6.17 -0.09 -4.98
N LEU A 19 6.29 -1.30 -4.46
CA LEU A 19 5.14 -2.16 -4.20
C LEU A 19 4.94 -2.25 -2.69
N VAL A 20 3.71 -1.99 -2.25
CA VAL A 20 3.38 -2.01 -0.82
C VAL A 20 2.16 -2.90 -0.57
N GLU A 21 2.07 -3.40 0.65
CA GLU A 21 0.92 -4.16 1.13
C GLU A 21 0.17 -3.34 2.16
N VAL A 22 -1.15 -3.26 2.01
CA VAL A 22 -2.00 -2.56 2.96
C VAL A 22 -2.09 -3.38 4.25
N LEU A 23 -1.76 -2.78 5.39
CA LEU A 23 -1.77 -3.46 6.68
C LEU A 23 -3.08 -3.23 7.44
N ASN A 24 -3.65 -2.04 7.31
CA ASN A 24 -4.93 -1.72 7.93
C ASN A 24 -5.73 -0.85 6.99
N GLU A 25 -7.06 -0.93 7.08
CA GLU A 25 -7.93 -0.04 6.33
C GLU A 25 -7.80 1.39 6.87
N THR A 26 -8.01 2.37 6.00
CA THR A 26 -7.94 3.77 6.40
C THR A 26 -9.11 4.13 7.31
N GLU A 27 -8.86 4.99 8.30
CA GLU A 27 -9.90 5.49 9.19
C GLU A 27 -10.48 6.82 8.70
N ASP A 28 -9.64 7.67 8.13
CA ASP A 28 -10.01 9.03 7.75
C ASP A 28 -9.96 9.30 6.24
N GLY A 29 -9.55 8.32 5.45
CA GLY A 29 -9.40 8.48 4.01
C GLY A 29 -8.20 9.30 3.58
N LYS A 30 -7.35 9.73 4.52
CA LYS A 30 -6.19 10.58 4.23
C LYS A 30 -4.89 9.79 4.23
N TRP A 31 -4.75 8.83 5.13
CA TRP A 31 -3.53 8.04 5.31
C TRP A 31 -3.89 6.57 5.45
N ILE A 32 -3.03 5.71 4.96
CA ILE A 32 -3.19 4.28 5.10
C ILE A 32 -1.85 3.64 5.46
N LEU A 33 -1.88 2.69 6.39
CA LEU A 33 -0.68 2.01 6.85
C LEU A 33 -0.32 0.90 5.87
N VAL A 34 0.93 0.90 5.40
CA VAL A 34 1.43 -0.07 4.42
C VAL A 34 2.78 -0.61 4.86
N ARG A 35 3.15 -1.75 4.27
CA ARG A 35 4.49 -2.33 4.40
C ARG A 35 5.12 -2.40 3.02
N TYR A 36 6.40 -1.99 2.92
CA TYR A 36 7.14 -2.08 1.68
C TYR A 36 7.46 -3.53 1.36
N LEU A 37 7.04 -3.99 0.19
CA LEU A 37 7.37 -5.31 -0.34
C LEU A 37 8.52 -5.26 -1.33
N GLU A 38 8.54 -4.24 -2.19
CA GLU A 38 9.60 -4.00 -3.16
C GLU A 38 9.81 -2.51 -3.30
N ILE A 39 11.07 -2.10 -3.26
CA ILE A 39 11.46 -0.72 -3.52
C ILE A 39 12.88 -0.72 -4.06
N GLN A 40 13.05 -0.29 -5.32
CA GLN A 40 14.34 -0.32 -5.99
C GLN A 40 15.31 0.73 -5.49
N GLU A 41 14.79 1.91 -5.15
CA GLU A 41 15.62 3.03 -4.71
C GLU A 41 16.32 2.76 -3.39
N ASP A 42 15.66 2.06 -2.48
CA ASP A 42 16.22 1.78 -1.17
C ASP A 42 15.73 0.42 -0.65
N PRO A 43 16.38 -0.67 -1.07
CA PRO A 43 15.97 -2.01 -0.64
C PRO A 43 15.99 -2.24 0.87
N SER A 44 16.69 -1.39 1.60
CA SER A 44 16.72 -1.50 3.08
C SER A 44 15.36 -1.20 3.72
N LEU A 45 14.46 -0.56 2.97
CA LEU A 45 13.10 -0.26 3.45
C LEU A 45 12.16 -1.46 3.33
N ILE A 46 12.53 -2.50 2.59
CA ILE A 46 11.68 -3.69 2.45
C ILE A 46 11.38 -4.28 3.82
N GLY A 47 10.09 -4.51 4.09
CA GLY A 47 9.62 -5.02 5.38
C GLY A 47 9.29 -3.93 6.40
N THR A 48 9.63 -2.67 6.11
CA THR A 48 9.29 -1.57 7.03
C THR A 48 7.87 -1.06 6.74
N GLU A 49 7.28 -0.41 7.74
CA GLU A 49 5.93 0.14 7.67
C GLU A 49 5.98 1.65 7.52
N ASP A 50 5.00 2.20 6.82
CA ASP A 50 4.90 3.63 6.62
C ASP A 50 3.44 4.01 6.38
N LEU A 51 3.15 5.31 6.50
CA LEU A 51 1.84 5.85 6.17
C LEU A 51 1.92 6.51 4.80
N CYS A 52 1.00 6.12 3.92
CA CYS A 52 0.91 6.69 2.57
C CYS A 52 -0.36 7.51 2.43
N ALA A 53 -0.22 8.67 1.79
CA ALA A 53 -1.36 9.49 1.43
C ALA A 53 -1.99 8.97 0.13
N GLU A 54 -3.23 9.38 -0.14
CA GLU A 54 -3.93 9.01 -1.37
C GLU A 54 -3.10 9.32 -2.61
N SER A 55 -2.45 10.47 -2.64
CA SER A 55 -1.66 10.90 -3.80
C SER A 55 -0.39 10.08 -4.02
N GLU A 56 0.05 9.32 -3.02
CA GLU A 56 1.25 8.51 -3.13
C GLU A 56 0.98 7.11 -3.70
N LEU A 57 -0.28 6.71 -3.81
CA LEU A 57 -0.68 5.41 -4.32
C LEU A 57 -1.23 5.54 -5.72
N GLU A 58 -0.70 4.74 -6.64
CA GLU A 58 -1.02 4.85 -8.06
C GLU A 58 -2.10 3.86 -8.49
N SER A 59 -1.91 2.57 -8.20
CA SER A 59 -2.83 1.54 -8.68
C SER A 59 -2.81 0.30 -7.83
N LEU A 60 -3.97 -0.35 -7.75
CA LEU A 60 -4.10 -1.66 -7.11
C LEU A 60 -3.47 -2.70 -8.04
N VAL A 61 -2.48 -3.43 -7.53
CA VAL A 61 -1.79 -4.48 -8.29
C VAL A 61 -2.45 -5.83 -8.07
N GLU A 62 -2.78 -6.14 -6.82
CA GLU A 62 -3.37 -7.42 -6.46
C GLU A 62 -4.27 -7.24 -5.24
N ALA A 63 -5.54 -7.60 -5.41
CA ALA A 63 -6.48 -7.60 -4.29
C ALA A 63 -6.28 -8.88 -3.49
N LYS A 64 -6.51 -8.80 -2.18
CA LYS A 64 -6.47 -9.97 -1.32
C LYS A 64 -7.52 -10.98 -1.77
N PRO A 65 -7.14 -12.26 -1.96
CA PRO A 65 -8.12 -13.28 -2.36
C PRO A 65 -9.24 -13.41 -1.34
N ALA A 66 -10.47 -13.46 -1.84
CA ALA A 66 -11.66 -13.56 -0.98
C ALA A 66 -11.73 -14.89 -0.22
N ALA A 67 -11.04 -15.91 -0.73
CA ALA A 67 -11.05 -17.24 -0.15
C ALA A 67 -10.18 -17.38 1.10
N GLU A 68 -9.48 -16.35 1.47
CA GLU A 68 -8.61 -16.41 2.65
C GLU A 68 -9.26 -15.89 3.90
#